data_dfd1d5b7f2c925bcce59b1e5a0c16eb6
#
_entry.id   dfd1d5b7f2c925bcce59b1e5a0c16eb6
#
_cell.length_a   1.000
_cell.length_b   1.000
_cell.length_c   1.000
_cell.angle_alpha   90.00
_cell.angle_beta   90.00
_cell.angle_gamma   90.00
#
_symmetry.space_group_name_H-M   'P 1'
#
loop_
_entity.id
_entity.type
_entity.pdbx_description
1 polymer ?
#
loop_
_entity_poly.entity_id
_entity_poly.type
_entity_poly.pdbx_seq_one_letter_code
_entity_poly.pdbx_strand_id
1 'polypeptide(L)'
;MKNVKSVLAMLLALCMVFALCVCGQSADTTAPAATEAPAADAAAPADTAAATDGAKVGQTVLKCAFNQTIENPEAKTLQKLSDDLYDATEGRYSIEVYPDAQLGDQQQTLEQCTMDALDMTLVANSIIETYVPDFAILGTPYVYDSIEHQQRVFESGKLADLYAETEAQGFTVLSNYSLGARNLYTRDKAVVTPEDCKGMKIRVMGSDTCIKMMGLMNGGTDGIAMGQGDVYSAIQTGTLDGAENNIITYVDLVQYEVAPYYNRTGHLMIPDELCINAKVFDSMSAEDQEALKKCASESIAYMFNLCAELRSDYEAKAAEKGVIFSDADVPAFQALCQDLINDVANRTDMTKAIYEAIVSER
;
A
#
# COMPACT_ATOMS: atom_id res chain seq x y z
N MET A 1 1.83 -53.74 -4.84
CA MET A 1 0.78 -53.14 -3.99
C MET A 1 0.64 -53.87 -2.63
N LYS A 2 1.73 -54.39 -2.04
CA LYS A 2 1.70 -55.04 -0.71
C LYS A 2 2.46 -54.30 0.38
N ASN A 3 3.24 -53.23 0.07
CA ASN A 3 4.12 -52.58 1.03
C ASN A 3 3.59 -51.22 1.59
N VAL A 4 2.46 -50.71 1.12
CA VAL A 4 1.90 -49.42 1.59
C VAL A 4 1.02 -49.59 2.85
N LYS A 5 0.43 -50.80 3.02
CA LYS A 5 -0.43 -51.08 4.20
C LYS A 5 0.33 -51.34 5.49
N SER A 6 1.61 -51.74 5.41
CA SER A 6 2.45 -51.97 6.61
C SER A 6 3.05 -50.68 7.21
N VAL A 7 3.25 -49.64 6.40
CA VAL A 7 3.80 -48.37 6.90
C VAL A 7 2.74 -47.51 7.62
N LEU A 8 1.49 -47.65 7.18
CA LEU A 8 0.37 -46.90 7.83
C LEU A 8 -0.03 -47.49 9.18
N ALA A 9 0.19 -48.83 9.36
CA ALA A 9 -0.08 -49.51 10.64
C ALA A 9 1.00 -49.21 11.73
N MET A 10 2.24 -48.89 11.34
CA MET A 10 3.32 -48.52 12.28
C MET A 10 3.24 -47.09 12.79
N LEU A 11 2.66 -46.17 12.01
CA LEU A 11 2.48 -44.77 12.45
C LEU A 11 1.31 -44.57 13.42
N LEU A 12 0.30 -45.46 13.39
CA LEU A 12 -0.81 -45.42 14.36
C LEU A 12 -0.48 -46.10 15.72
N ALA A 13 0.54 -46.95 15.77
CA ALA A 13 0.97 -47.62 17.01
C ALA A 13 1.89 -46.74 17.88
N LEU A 14 2.50 -45.67 17.33
CA LEU A 14 3.44 -44.80 18.06
C LEU A 14 2.74 -43.66 18.81
N CYS A 15 1.47 -43.38 18.52
CA CYS A 15 0.69 -42.32 19.21
C CYS A 15 -0.08 -42.82 20.45
N MET A 16 -0.06 -44.12 20.78
CA MET A 16 -0.82 -44.68 21.94
C MET A 16 0.05 -45.06 23.15
N VAL A 17 1.34 -44.78 23.17
CA VAL A 17 2.26 -45.19 24.28
C VAL A 17 2.53 -44.09 25.28
N PHE A 18 2.04 -42.86 25.08
CA PHE A 18 2.30 -41.74 26.01
C PHE A 18 1.15 -41.42 27.00
N ALA A 19 0.11 -42.27 27.10
CA ALA A 19 -1.08 -42.00 27.93
C ALA A 19 -1.28 -42.93 29.13
N LEU A 20 -0.31 -43.71 29.55
CA LEU A 20 -0.47 -44.63 30.70
C LEU A 20 0.79 -44.75 31.52
N CYS A 21 1.10 -43.75 32.35
CA CYS A 21 1.94 -43.87 33.52
C CYS A 21 1.80 -42.62 34.43
N VAL A 22 0.67 -42.55 35.17
CA VAL A 22 0.65 -42.02 36.55
C VAL A 22 -0.68 -42.50 37.18
N CYS A 23 -0.60 -43.56 37.90
CA CYS A 23 -1.58 -43.91 38.95
C CYS A 23 -0.82 -44.60 40.09
N GLY A 24 -0.85 -43.96 41.25
CA GLY A 24 -0.48 -44.62 42.50
C GLY A 24 0.10 -43.67 43.55
N GLN A 25 -0.72 -42.99 44.30
CA GLN A 25 -0.68 -43.02 45.79
C GLN A 25 -1.72 -42.12 46.42
N SER A 26 -2.57 -42.72 47.21
CA SER A 26 -3.61 -42.10 48.02
C SER A 26 -2.97 -41.40 49.24
N ALA A 27 -3.46 -40.21 49.58
CA ALA A 27 -3.61 -39.75 50.98
C ALA A 27 -4.55 -38.53 51.02
N ASP A 28 -5.54 -38.64 51.92
CA ASP A 28 -6.51 -37.68 52.33
C ASP A 28 -5.97 -36.27 52.56
N THR A 29 -6.73 -35.24 52.14
CA THR A 29 -7.23 -34.19 53.05
C THR A 29 -7.99 -33.09 52.28
N THR A 30 -9.21 -32.86 52.69
CA THR A 30 -10.03 -31.61 52.65
C THR A 30 -9.88 -30.63 51.50
N ALA A 31 -10.94 -30.54 50.68
CA ALA A 31 -11.19 -29.48 49.73
C ALA A 31 -11.44 -28.11 50.42
N PRO A 32 -10.91 -27.03 49.87
CA PRO A 32 -11.54 -25.72 49.91
C PRO A 32 -12.15 -25.35 48.56
N ALA A 33 -13.23 -24.57 48.66
CA ALA A 33 -14.13 -24.13 47.62
C ALA A 33 -13.48 -23.59 46.36
N ALA A 34 -14.08 -23.91 45.21
CA ALA A 34 -13.81 -23.31 43.94
C ALA A 34 -14.10 -21.80 44.00
N THR A 35 -13.02 -21.01 43.84
CA THR A 35 -13.13 -19.58 43.52
C THR A 35 -13.18 -19.49 42.01
N GLU A 36 -14.29 -19.03 41.45
CA GLU A 36 -14.43 -18.64 40.06
C GLU A 36 -13.35 -17.61 39.72
N ALA A 37 -12.55 -17.89 38.73
CA ALA A 37 -11.68 -16.91 38.10
C ALA A 37 -12.53 -15.86 37.39
N PRO A 38 -12.29 -14.55 37.55
CA PRO A 38 -12.98 -13.54 36.79
C PRO A 38 -12.69 -13.72 35.31
N ALA A 39 -13.76 -13.72 34.52
CA ALA A 39 -13.65 -13.60 33.05
C ALA A 39 -12.80 -12.37 32.74
N ALA A 40 -11.71 -12.57 32.01
CA ALA A 40 -10.95 -11.46 31.41
C ALA A 40 -11.90 -10.74 30.44
N ASP A 41 -12.37 -9.59 30.84
CA ASP A 41 -12.99 -8.60 29.97
C ASP A 41 -11.92 -8.29 28.91
N ALA A 42 -12.16 -8.71 27.67
CA ALA A 42 -11.37 -8.28 26.53
C ALA A 42 -11.66 -6.78 26.36
N ALA A 43 -10.79 -5.96 26.93
CA ALA A 43 -10.77 -4.54 26.64
C ALA A 43 -10.59 -4.39 25.13
N ALA A 44 -11.59 -3.79 24.49
CA ALA A 44 -11.46 -3.27 23.14
C ALA A 44 -10.18 -2.40 23.07
N PRO A 45 -9.39 -2.46 22.00
CA PRO A 45 -8.25 -1.59 21.86
C PRO A 45 -8.72 -0.14 21.97
N ALA A 46 -8.10 0.61 22.88
CA ALA A 46 -8.37 2.03 23.01
C ALA A 46 -8.04 2.72 21.68
N ASP A 47 -9.05 3.33 21.08
CA ASP A 47 -8.94 4.23 19.93
C ASP A 47 -7.99 5.38 20.33
N THR A 48 -6.70 5.25 20.06
CA THR A 48 -5.74 6.33 20.20
C THR A 48 -5.47 6.92 18.81
N ALA A 49 -6.47 7.65 18.29
CA ALA A 49 -6.21 8.58 17.19
C ALA A 49 -5.19 9.62 17.63
N ALA A 50 -4.26 9.96 16.76
CA ALA A 50 -3.39 11.13 16.95
C ALA A 50 -4.23 12.39 16.75
N ALA A 51 -4.89 12.88 17.80
CA ALA A 51 -5.60 14.14 17.76
C ALA A 51 -4.59 15.26 17.48
N THR A 52 -4.63 15.83 16.28
CA THR A 52 -3.93 17.08 15.97
C THR A 52 -4.65 18.20 16.73
N ASP A 53 -3.89 18.92 17.57
CA ASP A 53 -4.40 20.07 18.36
C ASP A 53 -4.98 21.11 17.38
N GLY A 54 -6.31 21.31 17.39
CA GLY A 54 -7.01 22.25 16.52
C GLY A 54 -7.76 21.65 15.32
N ALA A 55 -7.82 20.34 15.16
CA ALA A 55 -8.58 19.70 14.08
C ALA A 55 -10.10 19.98 14.19
N LYS A 56 -10.74 20.29 13.07
CA LYS A 56 -12.19 20.43 12.97
C LYS A 56 -12.86 19.05 13.04
N VAL A 57 -13.83 18.88 13.93
CA VAL A 57 -14.54 17.62 14.15
C VAL A 57 -15.99 17.77 13.71
N GLY A 58 -16.38 17.00 12.68
CA GLY A 58 -17.74 16.98 12.14
C GLY A 58 -18.72 16.21 13.02
N GLN A 59 -20.02 16.32 12.67
CA GLN A 59 -21.08 15.52 13.32
C GLN A 59 -20.88 14.02 13.02
N THR A 60 -20.40 13.70 11.81
CA THR A 60 -19.97 12.36 11.39
C THR A 60 -18.48 12.43 11.10
N VAL A 61 -17.70 11.57 11.75
CA VAL A 61 -16.25 11.43 11.55
C VAL A 61 -16.00 10.18 10.73
N LEU A 62 -15.43 10.36 9.52
CA LEU A 62 -15.05 9.27 8.63
C LEU A 62 -13.65 8.78 9.01
N LYS A 63 -13.51 7.52 9.40
CA LYS A 63 -12.23 6.92 9.76
C LYS A 63 -11.47 6.56 8.49
N CYS A 64 -10.27 7.11 8.31
CA CYS A 64 -9.41 6.86 7.16
C CYS A 64 -8.12 6.15 7.57
N ALA A 65 -7.93 4.91 7.15
CA ALA A 65 -6.69 4.19 7.38
C ALA A 65 -5.58 4.69 6.46
N PHE A 66 -4.38 4.76 7.01
CA PHE A 66 -3.17 5.15 6.31
C PHE A 66 -1.95 4.36 6.81
N ASN A 67 -1.13 3.84 5.91
CA ASN A 67 -0.02 2.95 6.29
C ASN A 67 1.33 3.65 6.50
N GLN A 68 1.43 4.95 6.22
CA GLN A 68 2.62 5.75 6.40
C GLN A 68 2.50 6.63 7.66
N THR A 69 3.56 7.39 7.96
CA THR A 69 3.60 8.27 9.12
C THR A 69 2.66 9.49 8.96
N ILE A 70 2.26 10.10 10.06
CA ILE A 70 1.41 11.31 10.06
C ILE A 70 2.14 12.52 9.43
N GLU A 71 3.48 12.51 9.37
CA GLU A 71 4.29 13.57 8.76
C GLU A 71 4.36 13.46 7.23
N ASN A 72 3.95 12.32 6.67
CA ASN A 72 3.93 12.11 5.22
C ASN A 72 3.04 13.15 4.51
N PRO A 73 3.43 13.64 3.31
CA PRO A 73 2.63 14.59 2.55
C PRO A 73 1.19 14.15 2.28
N GLU A 74 0.95 12.84 2.11
CA GLU A 74 -0.39 12.30 1.92
C GLU A 74 -1.25 12.46 3.17
N ALA A 75 -0.71 12.18 4.36
CA ALA A 75 -1.43 12.41 5.61
C ALA A 75 -1.79 13.89 5.79
N LYS A 76 -0.87 14.80 5.47
CA LYS A 76 -1.14 16.25 5.50
C LYS A 76 -2.22 16.66 4.49
N THR A 77 -2.24 15.99 3.34
CA THR A 77 -3.29 16.21 2.32
C THR A 77 -4.64 15.71 2.83
N LEU A 78 -4.69 14.53 3.46
CA LEU A 78 -5.92 14.01 4.08
C LEU A 78 -6.42 14.91 5.21
N GLN A 79 -5.53 15.49 6.02
CA GLN A 79 -5.90 16.45 7.06
C GLN A 79 -6.51 17.73 6.47
N LYS A 80 -5.88 18.27 5.41
CA LYS A 80 -6.43 19.41 4.68
C LYS A 80 -7.78 19.08 4.04
N LEU A 81 -7.90 17.92 3.43
CA LEU A 81 -9.17 17.44 2.85
C LEU A 81 -10.27 17.37 3.93
N SER A 82 -9.92 16.91 5.15
CA SER A 82 -10.85 16.89 6.28
C SER A 82 -11.36 18.29 6.64
N ASP A 83 -10.45 19.27 6.70
CA ASP A 83 -10.83 20.66 7.01
C ASP A 83 -11.70 21.27 5.90
N ASP A 84 -11.36 21.02 4.63
CA ASP A 84 -12.13 21.51 3.47
C ASP A 84 -13.53 20.85 3.43
N LEU A 85 -13.61 19.55 3.72
CA LEU A 85 -14.89 18.83 3.79
C LEU A 85 -15.77 19.34 4.93
N TYR A 86 -15.18 19.58 6.11
CA TYR A 86 -15.90 20.17 7.23
C TYR A 86 -16.53 21.50 6.86
N ASP A 87 -15.77 22.39 6.23
CA ASP A 87 -16.25 23.72 5.80
C ASP A 87 -17.32 23.59 4.71
N ALA A 88 -17.09 22.73 3.69
CA ALA A 88 -18.01 22.54 2.57
C ALA A 88 -19.34 21.89 3.00
N THR A 89 -19.33 21.07 4.06
CA THR A 89 -20.53 20.41 4.60
C THR A 89 -21.09 21.11 5.85
N GLU A 90 -20.66 22.34 6.16
CA GLU A 90 -21.11 23.11 7.32
C GLU A 90 -21.00 22.32 8.64
N GLY A 91 -19.92 21.54 8.81
CA GLY A 91 -19.64 20.76 10.00
C GLY A 91 -20.36 19.39 10.05
N ARG A 92 -20.99 18.92 8.98
CA ARG A 92 -21.63 17.59 8.96
C ARG A 92 -20.59 16.47 8.92
N TYR A 93 -19.50 16.62 8.17
CA TYR A 93 -18.48 15.58 8.00
C TYR A 93 -17.08 16.09 8.29
N SER A 94 -16.21 15.19 8.78
CA SER A 94 -14.77 15.35 8.85
C SER A 94 -14.10 13.99 8.66
N ILE A 95 -12.78 13.97 8.41
CA ILE A 95 -11.98 12.74 8.25
C ILE A 95 -10.99 12.66 9.40
N GLU A 96 -10.91 11.51 10.05
CA GLU A 96 -9.90 11.18 11.05
C GLU A 96 -8.91 10.18 10.47
N VAL A 97 -7.63 10.56 10.40
CA VAL A 97 -6.57 9.74 9.81
C VAL A 97 -5.94 8.85 10.88
N TYR A 98 -5.86 7.56 10.60
CA TYR A 98 -5.20 6.54 11.41
C TYR A 98 -3.89 6.13 10.72
N PRO A 99 -2.74 6.77 11.05
CA PRO A 99 -1.45 6.55 10.38
C PRO A 99 -0.76 5.27 10.87
N ASP A 100 0.48 5.04 10.37
CA ASP A 100 1.40 3.99 10.83
C ASP A 100 0.81 2.56 10.79
N ALA A 101 -0.09 2.30 9.83
CA ALA A 101 -0.80 1.02 9.68
C ALA A 101 -1.55 0.57 10.97
N GLN A 102 -2.01 1.50 11.80
CA GLN A 102 -2.72 1.19 13.07
C GLN A 102 -3.97 0.32 12.86
N LEU A 103 -4.64 0.48 11.71
CA LEU A 103 -5.84 -0.31 11.35
C LEU A 103 -5.53 -1.52 10.46
N GLY A 104 -4.26 -1.76 10.15
CA GLY A 104 -3.79 -2.84 9.29
C GLY A 104 -2.99 -2.35 8.10
N ASP A 105 -2.43 -3.28 7.31
CA ASP A 105 -1.78 -2.96 6.04
C ASP A 105 -2.80 -2.54 4.96
N GLN A 106 -2.31 -2.09 3.80
CA GLN A 106 -3.17 -1.59 2.72
C GLN A 106 -4.16 -2.63 2.20
N GLN A 107 -3.76 -3.91 2.11
CA GLN A 107 -4.65 -5.00 1.69
C GLN A 107 -5.77 -5.21 2.71
N GLN A 108 -5.41 -5.27 4.00
CA GLN A 108 -6.35 -5.45 5.10
C GLN A 108 -7.33 -4.28 5.21
N THR A 109 -6.85 -3.04 5.05
CA THR A 109 -7.70 -1.86 5.19
C THR A 109 -8.65 -1.68 4.00
N LEU A 110 -8.25 -2.04 2.77
CA LEU A 110 -9.18 -2.07 1.65
C LEU A 110 -10.24 -3.18 1.83
N GLU A 111 -9.84 -4.37 2.31
CA GLU A 111 -10.78 -5.44 2.63
C GLU A 111 -11.78 -4.99 3.70
N GLN A 112 -11.32 -4.34 4.78
CA GLN A 112 -12.21 -3.77 5.81
C GLN A 112 -13.18 -2.73 5.22
N CYS A 113 -12.69 -1.89 4.29
CA CYS A 113 -13.51 -0.91 3.59
C CYS A 113 -14.60 -1.61 2.75
N THR A 114 -14.28 -2.68 2.01
CA THR A 114 -15.27 -3.45 1.23
C THR A 114 -16.29 -4.20 2.10
N MET A 115 -15.92 -4.54 3.34
CA MET A 115 -16.74 -5.31 4.29
C MET A 115 -17.53 -4.45 5.28
N ASP A 116 -17.66 -3.16 5.05
CA ASP A 116 -18.36 -2.19 5.89
C ASP A 116 -17.76 -2.02 7.31
N ALA A 117 -16.49 -2.34 7.49
CA ALA A 117 -15.80 -2.24 8.78
C ALA A 117 -14.91 -0.99 8.90
N LEU A 118 -14.66 -0.29 7.79
CA LEU A 118 -13.87 0.93 7.71
C LEU A 118 -14.50 1.90 6.70
N ASP A 119 -14.54 3.19 7.03
CA ASP A 119 -15.17 4.19 6.15
C ASP A 119 -14.29 4.53 4.94
N MET A 120 -13.00 4.77 5.16
CA MET A 120 -12.06 5.23 4.14
C MET A 120 -10.68 4.60 4.32
N THR A 121 -9.95 4.50 3.22
CA THR A 121 -8.53 4.09 3.23
C THR A 121 -7.78 4.73 2.07
N LEU A 122 -6.49 5.01 2.26
CA LEU A 122 -5.57 5.40 1.19
C LEU A 122 -4.65 4.22 0.90
N VAL A 123 -4.71 3.69 -0.32
CA VAL A 123 -3.98 2.48 -0.72
C VAL A 123 -3.33 2.63 -2.08
N ALA A 124 -2.19 1.99 -2.28
CA ALA A 124 -1.51 1.98 -3.57
C ALA A 124 -2.36 1.29 -4.65
N ASN A 125 -2.31 1.80 -5.86
CA ASN A 125 -2.97 1.26 -7.05
C ASN A 125 -2.75 -0.25 -7.24
N SER A 126 -1.59 -0.77 -6.87
CA SER A 126 -1.29 -2.20 -6.92
C SER A 126 -2.24 -3.06 -6.07
N ILE A 127 -2.84 -2.49 -5.02
CA ILE A 127 -3.85 -3.17 -4.21
C ILE A 127 -5.20 -3.14 -4.94
N ILE A 128 -5.57 -1.97 -5.51
CA ILE A 128 -6.81 -1.85 -6.31
C ILE A 128 -6.78 -2.79 -7.52
N GLU A 129 -5.63 -2.94 -8.19
CA GLU A 129 -5.44 -3.88 -9.31
C GLU A 129 -5.87 -5.32 -8.96
N THR A 130 -5.77 -5.74 -7.70
CA THR A 130 -6.19 -7.09 -7.27
C THR A 130 -7.71 -7.25 -7.22
N TYR A 131 -8.48 -6.16 -7.14
CA TYR A 131 -9.95 -6.12 -7.16
C TYR A 131 -10.49 -5.78 -8.55
N VAL A 132 -9.85 -4.83 -9.22
CA VAL A 132 -10.21 -4.33 -10.55
C VAL A 132 -8.96 -4.37 -11.44
N PRO A 133 -8.77 -5.44 -12.24
CA PRO A 133 -7.54 -5.67 -13.02
C PRO A 133 -7.19 -4.55 -14.01
N ASP A 134 -8.16 -3.73 -14.42
CA ASP A 134 -7.93 -2.63 -15.36
C ASP A 134 -7.16 -1.47 -14.75
N PHE A 135 -7.10 -1.38 -13.40
CA PHE A 135 -6.20 -0.45 -12.70
C PHE A 135 -4.71 -0.72 -12.95
N ALA A 136 -4.34 -1.89 -13.46
CA ALA A 136 -2.97 -2.18 -13.88
C ALA A 136 -2.38 -1.09 -14.78
N ILE A 137 -3.21 -0.41 -15.59
CA ILE A 137 -2.75 0.64 -16.52
C ILE A 137 -2.13 1.84 -15.79
N LEU A 138 -2.67 2.23 -14.64
CA LEU A 138 -2.16 3.35 -13.83
C LEU A 138 -0.85 3.00 -13.11
N GLY A 139 -0.61 1.70 -12.83
CA GLY A 139 0.60 1.16 -12.22
C GLY A 139 1.58 0.55 -13.22
N THR A 140 1.42 0.82 -14.52
CA THR A 140 2.32 0.31 -15.56
C THR A 140 3.64 1.08 -15.55
N PRO A 141 4.81 0.40 -15.66
CA PRO A 141 6.10 1.08 -15.65
C PRO A 141 6.22 2.06 -16.81
N TYR A 142 6.82 3.23 -16.54
CA TYR A 142 7.08 4.28 -17.54
C TYR A 142 5.86 4.77 -18.34
N VAL A 143 4.64 4.58 -17.82
CA VAL A 143 3.41 5.04 -18.48
C VAL A 143 3.27 6.57 -18.43
N TYR A 144 3.83 7.21 -17.40
CA TYR A 144 3.91 8.66 -17.26
C TYR A 144 5.31 9.15 -17.61
N ASP A 145 5.40 10.25 -18.36
CA ASP A 145 6.68 10.86 -18.78
C ASP A 145 7.31 11.73 -17.68
N SER A 146 6.48 12.32 -16.81
CA SER A 146 6.90 13.13 -15.67
C SER A 146 5.80 13.21 -14.62
N ILE A 147 6.13 13.81 -13.46
CA ILE A 147 5.18 14.04 -12.37
C ILE A 147 4.10 15.04 -12.80
N GLU A 148 4.46 16.07 -13.55
CA GLU A 148 3.54 17.06 -14.09
C GLU A 148 2.58 16.44 -15.12
N HIS A 149 3.08 15.47 -15.91
CA HIS A 149 2.23 14.68 -16.80
C HIS A 149 1.24 13.84 -15.99
N GLN A 150 1.67 13.14 -14.96
CA GLN A 150 0.80 12.36 -14.08
C GLN A 150 -0.25 13.24 -13.41
N GLN A 151 0.13 14.42 -12.92
CA GLN A 151 -0.80 15.39 -12.34
C GLN A 151 -1.90 15.79 -13.33
N ARG A 152 -1.53 16.16 -14.57
CA ARG A 152 -2.52 16.51 -15.61
C ARG A 152 -3.51 15.38 -15.87
N VAL A 153 -3.02 14.13 -15.92
CA VAL A 153 -3.90 12.95 -16.07
C VAL A 153 -4.91 12.86 -14.93
N PHE A 154 -4.47 13.02 -13.68
CA PHE A 154 -5.36 12.92 -12.52
C PHE A 154 -6.38 14.05 -12.45
N GLU A 155 -5.99 15.26 -12.83
CA GLU A 155 -6.88 16.44 -12.87
C GLU A 155 -7.81 16.46 -14.09
N SER A 156 -7.55 15.63 -15.12
CA SER A 156 -8.28 15.65 -16.39
C SER A 156 -9.74 15.18 -16.31
N GLY A 157 -10.11 14.43 -15.26
CA GLY A 157 -11.40 13.76 -15.15
C GLY A 157 -11.58 12.54 -16.08
N LYS A 158 -10.56 12.19 -16.88
CA LYS A 158 -10.63 11.09 -17.87
C LYS A 158 -10.57 9.69 -17.24
N LEU A 159 -10.33 9.59 -15.94
CA LEU A 159 -10.27 8.32 -15.21
C LEU A 159 -11.63 7.92 -14.60
N ALA A 160 -12.65 8.74 -14.75
CA ALA A 160 -13.96 8.55 -14.09
C ALA A 160 -14.61 7.18 -14.40
N ASP A 161 -14.53 6.71 -15.64
CA ASP A 161 -15.11 5.42 -16.03
C ASP A 161 -14.36 4.24 -15.36
N LEU A 162 -13.03 4.34 -15.22
CA LEU A 162 -12.23 3.35 -14.51
C LEU A 162 -12.58 3.32 -13.02
N TYR A 163 -12.74 4.50 -12.40
CA TYR A 163 -13.12 4.57 -10.97
C TYR A 163 -14.50 3.98 -10.71
N ALA A 164 -15.46 4.15 -11.63
CA ALA A 164 -16.78 3.58 -11.50
C ALA A 164 -16.79 2.05 -11.41
N GLU A 165 -15.78 1.35 -11.95
CA GLU A 165 -15.68 -0.10 -11.83
C GLU A 165 -15.48 -0.57 -10.37
N THR A 166 -14.96 0.30 -9.49
CA THR A 166 -14.72 -0.04 -8.08
C THR A 166 -15.99 -0.14 -7.25
N GLU A 167 -17.09 0.53 -7.67
CA GLU A 167 -18.36 0.49 -6.95
C GLU A 167 -18.91 -0.94 -6.82
N ALA A 168 -18.74 -1.76 -7.87
CA ALA A 168 -19.12 -3.17 -7.86
C ALA A 168 -18.32 -4.02 -6.87
N GLN A 169 -17.18 -3.52 -6.41
CA GLN A 169 -16.32 -4.15 -5.41
C GLN A 169 -16.60 -3.68 -3.98
N GLY A 170 -17.56 -2.76 -3.79
CA GLY A 170 -17.98 -2.24 -2.49
C GLY A 170 -17.24 -1.01 -2.00
N PHE A 171 -16.45 -0.35 -2.85
CA PHE A 171 -15.78 0.92 -2.55
C PHE A 171 -15.81 1.86 -3.76
N THR A 172 -15.58 3.14 -3.52
CA THR A 172 -15.50 4.18 -4.55
C THR A 172 -14.16 4.89 -4.44
N VAL A 173 -13.44 5.03 -5.55
CA VAL A 173 -12.23 5.87 -5.64
C VAL A 173 -12.66 7.33 -5.76
N LEU A 174 -12.19 8.16 -4.84
CA LEU A 174 -12.50 9.60 -4.80
C LEU A 174 -11.42 10.45 -5.46
N SER A 175 -10.15 10.05 -5.34
CA SER A 175 -9.00 10.83 -5.80
C SER A 175 -7.74 9.96 -5.85
N ASN A 176 -6.73 10.45 -6.57
CA ASN A 176 -5.40 9.84 -6.66
C ASN A 176 -4.34 10.81 -6.16
N TYR A 177 -3.40 10.27 -5.40
CA TYR A 177 -2.20 11.00 -4.97
C TYR A 177 -0.96 10.36 -5.56
N SER A 178 0.18 11.04 -5.47
CA SER A 178 1.46 10.50 -5.90
C SER A 178 2.62 11.14 -5.15
N LEU A 179 3.48 10.31 -4.61
CA LEU A 179 4.73 10.72 -3.99
C LEU A 179 5.89 10.82 -5.00
N GLY A 180 5.58 10.65 -6.30
CA GLY A 180 6.50 10.78 -7.41
C GLY A 180 7.18 9.48 -7.84
N ALA A 181 8.29 9.63 -8.59
CA ALA A 181 8.97 8.50 -9.19
C ALA A 181 9.57 7.54 -8.16
N ARG A 182 9.32 6.26 -8.35
CA ARG A 182 9.90 5.17 -7.58
C ARG A 182 11.19 4.69 -8.21
N ASN A 183 12.14 4.33 -7.34
CA ASN A 183 13.48 3.99 -7.68
C ASN A 183 13.93 2.74 -6.94
N LEU A 184 14.83 1.97 -7.52
CA LEU A 184 15.43 0.83 -6.83
C LEU A 184 16.34 1.32 -5.69
N TYR A 185 16.26 0.69 -4.53
CA TYR A 185 17.25 0.84 -3.48
C TYR A 185 17.76 -0.52 -3.01
N THR A 186 19.06 -0.61 -2.79
CA THR A 186 19.77 -1.88 -2.64
C THR A 186 20.75 -1.85 -1.47
N ARG A 187 20.97 -3.04 -0.86
CA ARG A 187 21.79 -3.19 0.33
C ARG A 187 23.30 -3.07 0.05
N ASP A 188 23.80 -3.77 -0.95
CA ASP A 188 25.23 -4.08 -1.04
C ASP A 188 25.96 -3.37 -2.19
N LYS A 189 25.24 -2.92 -3.23
CA LYS A 189 25.83 -2.31 -4.43
C LYS A 189 24.86 -1.40 -5.17
N ALA A 190 25.39 -0.45 -5.93
CA ALA A 190 24.61 0.36 -6.85
C ALA A 190 24.08 -0.48 -8.03
N VAL A 191 22.94 -0.02 -8.58
CA VAL A 191 22.32 -0.55 -9.81
C VAL A 191 22.26 0.60 -10.83
N VAL A 192 23.12 0.53 -11.84
CA VAL A 192 23.18 1.51 -12.94
C VAL A 192 22.53 0.95 -14.20
N THR A 193 22.75 -0.32 -14.49
CA THR A 193 22.21 -1.01 -15.66
C THR A 193 21.34 -2.20 -15.24
N PRO A 194 20.47 -2.74 -16.11
CA PRO A 194 19.72 -3.96 -15.84
C PRO A 194 20.59 -5.17 -15.44
N GLU A 195 21.82 -5.27 -15.97
CA GLU A 195 22.74 -6.34 -15.62
C GLU A 195 23.18 -6.28 -14.15
N ASP A 196 23.22 -5.07 -13.55
CA ASP A 196 23.62 -4.91 -12.16
C ASP A 196 22.59 -5.50 -11.18
N CYS A 197 21.29 -5.50 -11.51
CA CYS A 197 20.26 -6.04 -10.66
C CYS A 197 19.91 -7.50 -10.96
N LYS A 198 20.53 -8.11 -11.96
CA LYS A 198 20.24 -9.46 -12.40
C LYS A 198 20.36 -10.49 -11.28
N GLY A 199 19.27 -11.21 -11.04
CA GLY A 199 19.17 -12.26 -10.02
C GLY A 199 19.05 -11.75 -8.59
N MET A 200 18.93 -10.42 -8.36
CA MET A 200 18.70 -9.85 -7.04
C MET A 200 17.28 -10.17 -6.55
N LYS A 201 17.15 -10.36 -5.26
CA LYS A 201 15.85 -10.52 -4.59
C LYS A 201 15.29 -9.14 -4.25
N ILE A 202 14.50 -8.58 -5.14
CA ILE A 202 13.91 -7.24 -4.98
C ILE A 202 12.45 -7.38 -4.56
N ARG A 203 12.09 -6.72 -3.46
CA ARG A 203 10.70 -6.62 -3.04
C ARG A 203 9.93 -5.66 -3.95
N VAL A 204 8.71 -6.05 -4.25
CA VAL A 204 7.71 -5.21 -4.93
C VAL A 204 6.39 -5.25 -4.18
N MET A 205 5.44 -4.41 -4.59
CA MET A 205 4.05 -4.48 -4.14
C MET A 205 3.33 -5.71 -4.71
N GLY A 206 2.22 -6.09 -4.10
CA GLY A 206 1.52 -7.35 -4.34
C GLY A 206 0.62 -7.35 -5.57
N SER A 207 1.06 -6.84 -6.73
CA SER A 207 0.33 -6.94 -7.99
C SER A 207 1.11 -7.72 -9.05
N ASP A 208 0.39 -8.33 -9.99
CA ASP A 208 0.98 -9.05 -11.12
C ASP A 208 1.84 -8.12 -11.98
N THR A 209 1.41 -6.87 -12.16
CA THR A 209 2.15 -5.86 -12.93
C THR A 209 3.49 -5.54 -12.29
N CYS A 210 3.54 -5.31 -10.97
CA CYS A 210 4.78 -5.05 -10.24
C CYS A 210 5.73 -6.26 -10.24
N ILE A 211 5.19 -7.47 -10.06
CA ILE A 211 5.98 -8.71 -10.07
C ILE A 211 6.63 -8.93 -11.44
N LYS A 212 5.86 -8.81 -12.52
CA LYS A 212 6.34 -8.97 -13.90
C LYS A 212 7.32 -7.88 -14.30
N MET A 213 7.03 -6.62 -13.96
CA MET A 213 7.95 -5.49 -14.20
C MET A 213 9.33 -5.81 -13.63
N MET A 214 9.38 -6.22 -12.37
CA MET A 214 10.66 -6.55 -11.74
C MET A 214 11.34 -7.74 -12.42
N GLY A 215 10.60 -8.77 -12.81
CA GLY A 215 11.13 -9.91 -13.57
C GLY A 215 11.80 -9.49 -14.88
N LEU A 216 11.22 -8.55 -15.61
CA LEU A 216 11.78 -7.98 -16.83
C LEU A 216 13.06 -7.18 -16.53
N MET A 217 13.05 -6.33 -15.52
CA MET A 217 14.17 -5.48 -15.13
C MET A 217 15.34 -6.27 -14.52
N ASN A 218 15.07 -7.42 -13.93
CA ASN A 218 15.99 -8.22 -13.11
C ASN A 218 16.47 -9.50 -13.85
N GLY A 219 16.39 -9.53 -15.16
CA GLY A 219 16.90 -10.63 -15.99
C GLY A 219 16.17 -11.95 -15.79
N GLY A 220 14.87 -11.92 -15.51
CA GLY A 220 13.98 -13.08 -15.39
C GLY A 220 13.76 -13.57 -13.96
N THR A 221 14.26 -12.84 -12.96
CA THR A 221 13.93 -13.11 -11.55
C THR A 221 12.76 -12.23 -11.15
N ASP A 222 11.59 -12.82 -10.94
CA ASP A 222 10.37 -12.10 -10.58
C ASP A 222 10.53 -11.31 -9.27
N GLY A 223 9.77 -10.23 -9.16
CA GLY A 223 9.69 -9.45 -7.94
C GLY A 223 9.08 -10.27 -6.79
N ILE A 224 9.54 -10.02 -5.57
CA ILE A 224 9.03 -10.68 -4.37
C ILE A 224 7.95 -9.81 -3.75
N ALA A 225 6.69 -10.22 -3.89
CA ALA A 225 5.56 -9.52 -3.28
C ALA A 225 5.62 -9.62 -1.75
N MET A 226 5.56 -8.47 -1.07
CA MET A 226 5.63 -8.40 0.39
C MET A 226 4.99 -7.11 0.90
N GLY A 227 4.30 -7.15 2.05
CA GLY A 227 3.80 -5.97 2.76
C GLY A 227 4.91 -4.99 3.12
N GLN A 228 4.60 -3.69 3.15
CA GLN A 228 5.61 -2.65 3.40
C GLN A 228 6.26 -2.79 4.79
N GLY A 229 5.52 -3.21 5.81
CA GLY A 229 6.01 -3.33 7.19
C GLY A 229 7.15 -4.34 7.36
N ASP A 230 7.27 -5.34 6.49
CA ASP A 230 8.27 -6.40 6.58
C ASP A 230 9.57 -6.09 5.83
N VAL A 231 9.57 -5.07 4.95
CA VAL A 231 10.68 -4.79 4.01
C VAL A 231 11.99 -4.48 4.72
N TYR A 232 11.97 -3.60 5.72
CA TYR A 232 13.17 -3.24 6.49
C TYR A 232 13.86 -4.48 7.07
N SER A 233 13.11 -5.31 7.79
CA SER A 233 13.63 -6.53 8.44
C SER A 233 14.11 -7.56 7.40
N ALA A 234 13.43 -7.69 6.29
CA ALA A 234 13.81 -8.63 5.23
C ALA A 234 15.12 -8.23 4.53
N ILE A 235 15.35 -6.92 4.32
CA ILE A 235 16.62 -6.41 3.78
C ILE A 235 17.72 -6.56 4.85
N GLN A 236 17.46 -6.16 6.10
CA GLN A 236 18.40 -6.25 7.20
C GLN A 236 18.94 -7.67 7.40
N THR A 237 18.06 -8.68 7.33
CA THR A 237 18.43 -10.10 7.49
C THR A 237 19.03 -10.73 6.22
N GLY A 238 19.03 -10.02 5.08
CA GLY A 238 19.49 -10.54 3.79
C GLY A 238 18.54 -11.50 3.11
N THR A 239 17.29 -11.54 3.52
CA THR A 239 16.20 -12.25 2.80
C THR A 239 15.92 -11.57 1.47
N LEU A 240 16.03 -10.22 1.45
CA LEU A 240 15.98 -9.38 0.26
C LEU A 240 17.33 -8.68 0.03
N ASP A 241 17.65 -8.41 -1.22
CA ASP A 241 18.80 -7.59 -1.61
C ASP A 241 18.44 -6.10 -1.75
N GLY A 242 17.15 -5.79 -1.83
CA GLY A 242 16.64 -4.44 -1.95
C GLY A 242 15.13 -4.41 -2.16
N ALA A 243 14.65 -3.22 -2.46
CA ALA A 243 13.26 -2.95 -2.83
C ALA A 243 13.19 -1.71 -3.73
N GLU A 244 11.99 -1.18 -3.94
CA GLU A 244 11.78 0.02 -4.74
C GLU A 244 10.75 0.93 -4.06
N ASN A 245 10.99 2.24 -4.09
CA ASN A 245 10.05 3.25 -3.60
C ASN A 245 10.47 4.67 -4.04
N ASN A 246 9.59 5.65 -3.81
CA ASN A 246 9.91 7.06 -3.91
C ASN A 246 10.82 7.52 -2.77
N ILE A 247 11.50 8.66 -2.93
CA ILE A 247 12.48 9.16 -1.96
C ILE A 247 11.84 9.52 -0.61
N ILE A 248 10.59 9.98 -0.61
CA ILE A 248 9.89 10.41 0.60
C ILE A 248 9.65 9.18 1.49
N THR A 249 8.98 8.16 0.97
CA THR A 249 8.73 6.90 1.70
C THR A 249 10.04 6.19 2.10
N TYR A 250 11.04 6.19 1.23
CA TYR A 250 12.36 5.60 1.53
C TYR A 250 13.00 6.25 2.77
N VAL A 251 12.91 7.56 2.91
CA VAL A 251 13.46 8.30 4.05
C VAL A 251 12.57 8.17 5.29
N ASP A 252 11.25 8.32 5.16
CA ASP A 252 10.30 8.26 6.28
C ASP A 252 10.33 6.89 6.98
N LEU A 253 10.48 5.81 6.20
CA LEU A 253 10.58 4.45 6.71
C LEU A 253 12.03 3.99 6.98
N VAL A 254 12.96 4.94 7.05
CA VAL A 254 14.40 4.75 7.38
C VAL A 254 15.08 3.61 6.60
N GLN A 255 14.61 3.32 5.39
CA GLN A 255 15.11 2.22 4.56
C GLN A 255 16.60 2.38 4.21
N TYR A 256 17.12 3.61 4.25
CA TYR A 256 18.52 3.94 4.03
C TYR A 256 19.49 3.26 5.00
N GLU A 257 19.04 2.87 6.20
CA GLU A 257 19.88 2.18 7.19
C GLU A 257 20.27 0.76 6.75
N VAL A 258 19.38 0.12 5.97
CA VAL A 258 19.55 -1.28 5.53
C VAL A 258 19.83 -1.41 4.04
N ALA A 259 19.54 -0.37 3.25
CA ALA A 259 19.75 -0.33 1.79
C ALA A 259 20.22 1.06 1.35
N PRO A 260 21.51 1.41 1.55
CA PRO A 260 22.01 2.76 1.37
C PRO A 260 22.21 3.19 -0.09
N TYR A 261 22.10 2.27 -1.07
CA TYR A 261 22.26 2.61 -2.50
C TYR A 261 20.89 2.93 -3.08
N TYR A 262 20.67 4.21 -3.42
CA TYR A 262 19.44 4.68 -4.05
C TYR A 262 19.68 4.96 -5.54
N ASN A 263 19.08 4.14 -6.41
CA ASN A 263 19.41 4.11 -7.84
C ASN A 263 18.25 4.72 -8.63
N ARG A 264 18.48 5.87 -9.27
CA ARG A 264 17.44 6.65 -9.96
C ARG A 264 16.97 5.98 -11.25
N THR A 265 16.26 4.86 -11.12
CA THR A 265 15.65 4.12 -12.22
C THR A 265 14.37 4.77 -12.74
N GLY A 266 13.65 5.51 -11.91
CA GLY A 266 12.42 6.22 -12.28
C GLY A 266 11.37 5.34 -12.94
N HIS A 267 11.36 4.04 -12.60
CA HIS A 267 10.66 3.02 -13.37
C HIS A 267 9.15 3.02 -13.17
N LEU A 268 8.66 3.65 -12.10
CA LEU A 268 7.24 3.60 -11.74
C LEU A 268 6.84 4.90 -11.06
N MET A 269 5.65 5.41 -11.39
CA MET A 269 4.95 6.49 -10.70
C MET A 269 3.57 5.96 -10.34
N ILE A 270 3.51 5.06 -9.35
CA ILE A 270 2.26 4.43 -8.96
C ILE A 270 1.42 5.41 -8.16
N PRO A 271 0.11 5.56 -8.46
CA PRO A 271 -0.77 6.35 -7.61
C PRO A 271 -1.11 5.63 -6.32
N ASP A 272 -1.49 6.43 -5.31
CA ASP A 272 -2.20 5.99 -4.12
C ASP A 272 -3.64 6.51 -4.21
N GLU A 273 -4.64 5.61 -4.17
CA GLU A 273 -6.05 5.94 -4.34
C GLU A 273 -6.73 6.14 -2.98
N LEU A 274 -7.42 7.27 -2.84
CA LEU A 274 -8.32 7.53 -1.72
C LEU A 274 -9.65 6.84 -1.98
N CYS A 275 -9.92 5.80 -1.20
CA CYS A 275 -11.13 4.98 -1.29
C CYS A 275 -12.09 5.27 -0.14
N ILE A 276 -13.40 5.28 -0.44
CA ILE A 276 -14.48 5.30 0.54
C ILE A 276 -15.35 4.06 0.36
N ASN A 277 -15.84 3.49 1.45
CA ASN A 277 -16.84 2.44 1.41
C ASN A 277 -18.08 2.90 0.63
N ALA A 278 -18.55 2.10 -0.33
CA ALA A 278 -19.65 2.48 -1.22
C ALA A 278 -20.96 2.77 -0.44
N LYS A 279 -21.27 2.01 0.61
CA LYS A 279 -22.50 2.24 1.41
C LYS A 279 -22.39 3.49 2.27
N VAL A 280 -21.20 3.79 2.81
CA VAL A 280 -20.95 5.04 3.54
C VAL A 280 -21.17 6.21 2.59
N PHE A 281 -20.59 6.15 1.39
CA PHE A 281 -20.76 7.17 0.37
C PHE A 281 -22.24 7.33 -0.06
N ASP A 282 -22.93 6.23 -0.33
CA ASP A 282 -24.37 6.23 -0.73
C ASP A 282 -25.29 6.72 0.38
N SER A 283 -24.88 6.62 1.66
CA SER A 283 -25.65 7.14 2.79
C SER A 283 -25.60 8.66 2.94
N MET A 284 -24.63 9.32 2.29
CA MET A 284 -24.50 10.77 2.29
C MET A 284 -25.59 11.41 1.41
N SER A 285 -25.97 12.65 1.75
CA SER A 285 -26.85 13.41 0.84
C SER A 285 -26.14 13.68 -0.49
N ALA A 286 -26.90 13.87 -1.58
CA ALA A 286 -26.31 14.21 -2.88
C ALA A 286 -25.42 15.47 -2.81
N GLU A 287 -25.79 16.45 -1.97
CA GLU A 287 -25.00 17.66 -1.74
C GLU A 287 -23.66 17.34 -1.06
N ASP A 288 -23.66 16.46 -0.05
CA ASP A 288 -22.46 16.07 0.67
C ASP A 288 -21.54 15.16 -0.17
N GLN A 289 -22.11 14.27 -1.00
CA GLN A 289 -21.36 13.48 -1.97
C GLN A 289 -20.61 14.38 -2.97
N GLU A 290 -21.28 15.40 -3.52
CA GLU A 290 -20.65 16.36 -4.43
C GLU A 290 -19.60 17.23 -3.71
N ALA A 291 -19.84 17.62 -2.45
CA ALA A 291 -18.86 18.34 -1.64
C ALA A 291 -17.61 17.49 -1.42
N LEU A 292 -17.76 16.21 -1.05
CA LEU A 292 -16.63 15.29 -0.84
C LEU A 292 -15.84 15.06 -2.14
N LYS A 293 -16.50 14.77 -3.27
CA LYS A 293 -15.85 14.60 -4.57
C LYS A 293 -15.07 15.85 -4.98
N LYS A 294 -15.66 17.03 -4.78
CA LYS A 294 -15.01 18.31 -5.10
C LYS A 294 -13.77 18.50 -4.25
N CYS A 295 -13.86 18.38 -2.91
CA CYS A 295 -12.73 18.53 -2.01
C CYS A 295 -11.63 17.51 -2.32
N ALA A 296 -12.00 16.25 -2.63
CA ALA A 296 -11.06 15.21 -3.03
C ALA A 296 -10.33 15.55 -4.34
N SER A 297 -11.04 16.06 -5.34
CA SER A 297 -10.42 16.52 -6.60
C SER A 297 -9.49 17.73 -6.39
N GLU A 298 -9.90 18.72 -5.60
CA GLU A 298 -9.08 19.90 -5.31
C GLU A 298 -7.83 19.55 -4.49
N SER A 299 -7.86 18.49 -3.69
CA SER A 299 -6.71 18.01 -2.91
C SER A 299 -5.58 17.45 -3.76
N ILE A 300 -5.82 17.04 -5.01
CA ILE A 300 -4.80 16.55 -5.95
C ILE A 300 -3.72 17.61 -6.16
N ALA A 301 -4.12 18.82 -6.56
CA ALA A 301 -3.17 19.92 -6.79
C ALA A 301 -2.38 20.28 -5.51
N TYR A 302 -3.03 20.26 -4.34
CA TYR A 302 -2.35 20.49 -3.06
C TYR A 302 -1.26 19.44 -2.81
N MET A 303 -1.57 18.16 -3.03
CA MET A 303 -0.63 17.05 -2.85
C MET A 303 0.60 17.19 -3.75
N PHE A 304 0.41 17.43 -5.06
CA PHE A 304 1.51 17.59 -6.01
C PHE A 304 2.40 18.79 -5.66
N ASN A 305 1.82 19.94 -5.28
CA ASN A 305 2.58 21.12 -4.85
C ASN A 305 3.40 20.82 -3.59
N LEU A 306 2.79 20.19 -2.58
CA LEU A 306 3.49 19.82 -1.34
C LEU A 306 4.66 18.86 -1.60
N CYS A 307 4.47 17.86 -2.46
CA CYS A 307 5.55 16.95 -2.85
C CYS A 307 6.66 17.65 -3.63
N ALA A 308 6.33 18.61 -4.50
CA ALA A 308 7.34 19.37 -5.25
C ALA A 308 8.20 20.22 -4.30
N GLU A 309 7.61 20.83 -3.27
CA GLU A 309 8.33 21.60 -2.25
C GLU A 309 9.25 20.72 -1.39
N LEU A 310 8.79 19.53 -1.01
CA LEU A 310 9.50 18.68 -0.06
C LEU A 310 10.59 17.79 -0.67
N ARG A 311 10.51 17.48 -1.98
CA ARG A 311 11.41 16.50 -2.61
C ARG A 311 12.88 16.79 -2.42
N SER A 312 13.31 18.07 -2.62
CA SER A 312 14.72 18.46 -2.47
C SER A 312 15.20 18.28 -1.04
N ASP A 313 14.34 18.55 -0.05
CA ASP A 313 14.66 18.39 1.37
C ASP A 313 14.82 16.91 1.73
N TYR A 314 14.01 16.03 1.17
CA TYR A 314 14.13 14.57 1.37
C TYR A 314 15.41 14.01 0.72
N GLU A 315 15.80 14.48 -0.48
CA GLU A 315 17.09 14.12 -1.09
C GLU A 315 18.27 14.62 -0.23
N ALA A 316 18.20 15.84 0.28
CA ALA A 316 19.22 16.38 1.18
C ALA A 316 19.32 15.58 2.49
N LYS A 317 18.19 15.26 3.12
CA LYS A 317 18.13 14.40 4.31
C LYS A 317 18.74 13.03 4.05
N ALA A 318 18.41 12.39 2.91
CA ALA A 318 18.98 11.11 2.52
C ALA A 318 20.50 11.20 2.35
N ALA A 319 21.01 12.25 1.70
CA ALA A 319 22.45 12.48 1.54
C ALA A 319 23.17 12.67 2.89
N GLU A 320 22.59 13.42 3.83
CA GLU A 320 23.11 13.58 5.19
C GLU A 320 23.17 12.26 5.97
N LYS A 321 22.26 11.32 5.66
CA LYS A 321 22.25 9.96 6.24
C LYS A 321 23.23 9.00 5.56
N GLY A 322 23.99 9.47 4.57
CA GLY A 322 25.01 8.68 3.89
C GLY A 322 24.49 7.84 2.73
N VAL A 323 23.31 8.16 2.20
CA VAL A 323 22.75 7.50 1.00
C VAL A 323 23.66 7.76 -0.19
N ILE A 324 23.95 6.71 -0.92
CA ILE A 324 24.75 6.73 -2.16
C ILE A 324 23.78 6.74 -3.34
N PHE A 325 23.65 7.90 -3.98
CA PHE A 325 22.83 8.05 -5.17
C PHE A 325 23.59 7.60 -6.41
N SER A 326 22.90 6.90 -7.31
CA SER A 326 23.41 6.60 -8.66
C SER A 326 22.33 6.89 -9.70
N ASP A 327 22.76 7.40 -10.86
CA ASP A 327 21.90 7.60 -12.02
C ASP A 327 21.91 6.33 -12.87
N ALA A 328 20.74 5.74 -13.06
CA ALA A 328 20.59 4.52 -13.84
C ALA A 328 20.42 4.81 -15.34
N ASP A 329 20.75 3.82 -16.18
CA ASP A 329 20.45 3.84 -17.62
C ASP A 329 18.93 3.61 -17.82
N VAL A 330 18.14 4.67 -17.57
CA VAL A 330 16.68 4.64 -17.69
C VAL A 330 16.20 4.11 -19.03
N PRO A 331 16.78 4.52 -20.20
CA PRO A 331 16.39 3.96 -21.48
C PRO A 331 16.55 2.44 -21.57
N ALA A 332 17.61 1.87 -20.97
CA ALA A 332 17.83 0.43 -20.96
C ALA A 332 16.76 -0.31 -20.14
N PHE A 333 16.38 0.23 -18.97
CA PHE A 333 15.29 -0.34 -18.15
C PHE A 333 13.93 -0.19 -18.84
N GLN A 334 13.64 0.97 -19.43
CA GLN A 334 12.39 1.24 -20.14
C GLN A 334 12.20 0.30 -21.33
N ALA A 335 13.26 0.03 -22.09
CA ALA A 335 13.20 -0.89 -23.22
C ALA A 335 12.76 -2.31 -22.84
N LEU A 336 13.14 -2.78 -21.64
CA LEU A 336 12.73 -4.09 -21.12
C LEU A 336 11.24 -4.16 -20.77
N CYS A 337 10.62 -3.03 -20.42
CA CYS A 337 9.22 -2.97 -20.01
C CYS A 337 8.24 -2.73 -21.18
N GLN A 338 8.73 -2.50 -22.41
CA GLN A 338 7.88 -2.08 -23.53
C GLN A 338 6.77 -3.08 -23.87
N ASP A 339 7.07 -4.38 -23.84
CA ASP A 339 6.07 -5.40 -24.11
C ASP A 339 5.01 -5.46 -23.02
N LEU A 340 5.40 -5.29 -21.74
CA LEU A 340 4.45 -5.21 -20.63
C LEU A 340 3.52 -3.98 -20.77
N ILE A 341 4.07 -2.83 -21.15
CA ILE A 341 3.27 -1.61 -21.40
C ILE A 341 2.22 -1.89 -22.49
N ASN A 342 2.64 -2.49 -23.60
CA ASN A 342 1.75 -2.82 -24.70
C ASN A 342 0.68 -3.85 -24.31
N ASP A 343 1.06 -4.87 -23.56
CA ASP A 343 0.14 -5.93 -23.09
C ASP A 343 -0.92 -5.36 -22.15
N VAL A 344 -0.53 -4.51 -21.20
CA VAL A 344 -1.49 -3.88 -20.27
C VAL A 344 -2.38 -2.90 -21.02
N ALA A 345 -1.80 -2.03 -21.86
CA ALA A 345 -2.55 -1.00 -22.59
C ALA A 345 -3.60 -1.58 -23.57
N ASN A 346 -3.41 -2.82 -24.05
CA ASN A 346 -4.33 -3.46 -24.99
C ASN A 346 -5.10 -4.64 -24.37
N ARG A 347 -5.10 -4.78 -23.06
CA ARG A 347 -5.73 -5.92 -22.36
C ARG A 347 -7.25 -5.91 -22.47
N THR A 348 -7.87 -4.74 -22.33
CA THR A 348 -9.31 -4.51 -22.41
C THR A 348 -9.58 -3.20 -23.17
N ASP A 349 -10.84 -2.96 -23.54
CA ASP A 349 -11.25 -1.68 -24.09
C ASP A 349 -11.05 -0.54 -23.07
N MET A 350 -11.25 -0.81 -21.78
CA MET A 350 -11.03 0.14 -20.70
C MET A 350 -9.54 0.51 -20.59
N THR A 351 -8.63 -0.45 -20.46
CA THR A 351 -7.20 -0.15 -20.36
C THR A 351 -6.69 0.59 -21.58
N LYS A 352 -7.21 0.29 -22.76
CA LYS A 352 -6.89 1.02 -23.99
C LYS A 352 -7.35 2.48 -23.94
N ALA A 353 -8.61 2.70 -23.55
CA ALA A 353 -9.16 4.06 -23.43
C ALA A 353 -8.39 4.90 -22.40
N ILE A 354 -8.05 4.31 -21.25
CA ILE A 354 -7.26 4.98 -20.22
C ILE A 354 -5.83 5.25 -20.70
N TYR A 355 -5.19 4.32 -21.42
CA TYR A 355 -3.86 4.56 -22.00
C TYR A 355 -3.89 5.72 -23.02
N GLU A 356 -4.89 5.75 -23.89
CA GLU A 356 -5.10 6.86 -24.84
C GLU A 356 -5.34 8.20 -24.10
N ALA A 357 -6.10 8.17 -22.99
CA ALA A 357 -6.28 9.33 -22.12
C ALA A 357 -4.96 9.81 -21.51
N ILE A 358 -4.15 8.91 -20.96
CA ILE A 358 -2.82 9.22 -20.42
C ILE A 358 -1.94 9.86 -21.51
N VAL A 359 -1.85 9.23 -22.68
CA VAL A 359 -1.03 9.74 -23.79
C VAL A 359 -1.50 11.12 -24.27
N SER A 360 -2.79 11.40 -24.20
CA SER A 360 -3.34 12.70 -24.63
C SER A 360 -2.97 13.88 -23.73
N GLU A 361 -2.46 13.61 -22.52
CA GLU A 361 -2.01 14.62 -21.54
C GLU A 361 -0.50 14.86 -21.57
N ARG A 362 0.24 14.24 -22.49
CA ARG A 362 1.71 14.43 -22.69
C ARG A 362 2.13 15.82 -23.07
#